data_792670be58e267626920179e96286d0b
#
_entry.id   792670be58e267626920179e96286d0b
#
_cell.length_a   1.000
_cell.length_b   1.000
_cell.length_c   1.000
_cell.angle_alpha   90.00
_cell.angle_beta   90.00
_cell.angle_gamma   90.00
#
_symmetry.space_group_name_H-M   'P 1'
#
loop_
_entity.id
_entity.type
_entity.pdbx_description
1 polymer ?
#
loop_
_entity_poly.entity_id
_entity_poly.type
_entity_poly.pdbx_seq_one_letter_code
_entity_poly.pdbx_strand_id
1 'polypeptide(L)'
;MGRNMPSNKERKCWLMAASKNILVTGNGFDLYHGLKTGYMDFIKCVEDAFGQPKEQRTPFQVQLTQLCNVNGFFRHFHFTLVDDPSWTKFEQEMDNILFALIHFQDTVLENAKDPEYDLVSYNIIGGLFTYNDLQIYKHFARIFEQIYDDPSGGLFKLRQQYITPEKRLNKKAVILEVRRELESFTRALDLYLTTCVKGRTLGKKSEQIAAIQPDYVINFNYTDTVSAYGISGDRIFYAKGNAGSEPMNLVLGAPDESEDHMEWVYLRNYFQKLMKFIGVPEKSVLYPVDEAGNTVPVVTHWFGYSFPAGDSQMIRDLTQASDKMVIYYTNMEDYAFKMIRLLELSGKEEIEDQIFSGKIVFEKIK
;
A
#
# COMPACT_ATOMS: atom_id res chain seq x y z
N MET A 1 -35.12 -17.49 -34.83
CA MET A 1 -35.87 -16.40 -34.15
C MET A 1 -34.86 -15.47 -33.55
N GLY A 2 -34.62 -14.33 -34.18
CA GLY A 2 -33.65 -13.34 -33.71
C GLY A 2 -34.21 -12.62 -32.47
N ARG A 3 -33.53 -12.72 -31.38
CA ARG A 3 -33.81 -11.86 -30.20
C ARG A 3 -33.35 -10.45 -30.57
N ASN A 4 -34.30 -9.51 -30.65
CA ASN A 4 -33.99 -8.09 -30.77
C ASN A 4 -33.12 -7.68 -29.57
N MET A 5 -31.92 -7.24 -29.84
CA MET A 5 -31.09 -6.62 -28.80
C MET A 5 -31.79 -5.33 -28.34
N PRO A 6 -31.92 -5.10 -27.02
CA PRO A 6 -32.55 -3.88 -26.53
C PRO A 6 -31.75 -2.65 -26.95
N SER A 7 -32.43 -1.54 -27.23
CA SER A 7 -31.84 -0.26 -27.59
C SER A 7 -30.91 0.26 -26.47
N ASN A 8 -29.92 1.11 -26.81
CA ASN A 8 -29.01 1.70 -25.85
C ASN A 8 -29.73 2.42 -24.68
N LYS A 9 -30.93 2.91 -24.90
CA LYS A 9 -31.76 3.57 -23.89
C LYS A 9 -32.44 2.55 -22.95
N GLU A 10 -32.86 1.42 -23.49
CA GLU A 10 -33.42 0.29 -22.72
C GLU A 10 -32.30 -0.42 -21.94
N ARG A 11 -31.12 -0.63 -22.50
CA ARG A 11 -29.94 -1.14 -21.79
C ARG A 11 -29.55 -0.24 -20.59
N LYS A 12 -29.59 1.09 -20.75
CA LYS A 12 -29.35 2.03 -19.65
C LYS A 12 -30.38 1.94 -18.53
N CYS A 13 -31.64 1.71 -18.86
CA CYS A 13 -32.73 1.59 -17.88
C CYS A 13 -32.71 0.23 -17.16
N TRP A 14 -32.35 -0.85 -17.86
CA TRP A 14 -32.23 -2.19 -17.28
C TRP A 14 -31.01 -2.33 -16.34
N LEU A 15 -29.87 -1.74 -16.69
CA LEU A 15 -28.67 -1.73 -15.86
C LEU A 15 -28.85 -1.01 -14.52
N MET A 16 -29.79 -0.06 -14.42
CA MET A 16 -29.99 0.70 -13.18
C MET A 16 -31.01 0.09 -12.20
N ALA A 17 -31.88 -0.81 -12.65
CA ALA A 17 -32.99 -1.33 -11.81
C ALA A 17 -32.66 -2.63 -11.04
N ALA A 18 -31.58 -3.32 -11.39
CA ALA A 18 -31.23 -4.61 -10.79
C ALA A 18 -29.71 -4.83 -10.65
N SER A 19 -28.89 -3.78 -10.77
CA SER A 19 -27.42 -3.94 -10.64
C SER A 19 -26.98 -3.95 -9.19
N LYS A 20 -25.91 -4.71 -8.89
CA LYS A 20 -25.19 -4.62 -7.63
C LYS A 20 -24.17 -3.52 -7.68
N ASN A 21 -24.20 -2.63 -6.68
CA ASN A 21 -23.29 -1.51 -6.56
C ASN A 21 -22.15 -1.88 -5.59
N ILE A 22 -20.91 -1.84 -6.07
CA ILE A 22 -19.72 -2.02 -5.25
C ILE A 22 -18.99 -0.69 -5.14
N LEU A 23 -18.82 -0.18 -3.93
CA LEU A 23 -18.01 1.00 -3.68
C LEU A 23 -16.56 0.57 -3.39
N VAL A 24 -15.62 1.08 -4.20
CA VAL A 24 -14.19 0.89 -4.00
C VAL A 24 -13.59 2.19 -3.47
N THR A 25 -12.96 2.13 -2.30
CA THR A 25 -12.39 3.30 -1.64
C THR A 25 -10.88 3.20 -1.46
N GLY A 26 -10.17 4.31 -1.68
CA GLY A 26 -8.75 4.46 -1.39
C GLY A 26 -8.51 5.68 -0.49
N ASN A 27 -7.24 6.00 -0.21
CA ASN A 27 -6.88 7.04 0.76
C ASN A 27 -7.52 8.41 0.48
N GLY A 28 -7.73 8.76 -0.78
CA GLY A 28 -8.43 9.99 -1.15
C GLY A 28 -9.87 10.06 -0.63
N PHE A 29 -10.51 8.91 -0.32
CA PHE A 29 -11.82 8.88 0.34
C PHE A 29 -11.72 9.46 1.76
N ASP A 30 -10.76 9.03 2.54
CA ASP A 30 -10.54 9.53 3.89
C ASP A 30 -10.16 11.02 3.90
N LEU A 31 -9.24 11.41 3.01
CA LEU A 31 -8.80 12.80 2.87
C LEU A 31 -9.97 13.73 2.47
N TYR A 32 -10.85 13.26 1.57
CA TYR A 32 -12.07 13.99 1.21
C TYR A 32 -12.96 14.25 2.42
N HIS A 33 -13.03 13.32 3.37
CA HIS A 33 -13.80 13.42 4.60
C HIS A 33 -13.09 14.23 5.71
N GLY A 34 -11.89 14.75 5.42
CA GLY A 34 -11.10 15.57 6.36
C GLY A 34 -10.32 14.76 7.39
N LEU A 35 -10.16 13.46 7.18
CA LEU A 35 -9.35 12.62 8.06
C LEU A 35 -7.87 12.73 7.70
N LYS A 36 -7.04 12.74 8.72
CA LYS A 36 -5.57 12.79 8.58
C LYS A 36 -4.99 11.39 8.39
N THR A 37 -5.21 10.80 7.22
CA THR A 37 -4.71 9.47 6.86
C THR A 37 -3.60 9.51 5.82
N GLY A 38 -3.13 10.71 5.46
CA GLY A 38 -1.96 10.87 4.61
C GLY A 38 -0.69 10.42 5.32
N TYR A 39 0.28 9.94 4.53
CA TYR A 39 1.56 9.50 5.09
C TYR A 39 2.26 10.62 5.89
N MET A 40 2.24 11.87 5.38
CA MET A 40 2.83 13.01 6.08
C MET A 40 2.12 13.38 7.39
N ASP A 41 0.83 13.08 7.52
CA ASP A 41 0.13 13.28 8.80
C ASP A 41 0.69 12.34 9.88
N PHE A 42 0.98 11.09 9.50
CA PHE A 42 1.64 10.13 10.37
C PHE A 42 3.07 10.57 10.72
N ILE A 43 3.89 10.95 9.72
CA ILE A 43 5.26 11.41 9.95
C ILE A 43 5.30 12.60 10.89
N LYS A 44 4.48 13.64 10.66
CA LYS A 44 4.40 14.81 11.55
C LYS A 44 4.02 14.44 12.98
N CYS A 45 3.10 13.50 13.14
CA CYS A 45 2.73 13.02 14.48
C CYS A 45 3.92 12.36 15.21
N VAL A 46 4.76 11.61 14.47
CA VAL A 46 5.97 11.01 15.03
C VAL A 46 7.03 12.08 15.34
N GLU A 47 7.24 13.05 14.45
CA GLU A 47 8.16 14.18 14.67
C GLU A 47 7.76 14.99 15.89
N ASP A 48 6.47 15.34 16.00
CA ASP A 48 5.93 16.05 17.16
C ASP A 48 6.17 15.28 18.45
N ALA A 49 6.03 13.94 18.43
CA ALA A 49 6.31 13.09 19.57
C ALA A 49 7.81 13.08 19.93
N PHE A 50 8.71 13.06 18.94
CA PHE A 50 10.16 13.15 19.17
C PHE A 50 10.57 14.54 19.69
N GLY A 51 9.93 15.61 19.22
CA GLY A 51 10.19 16.99 19.64
C GLY A 51 9.81 17.30 21.08
N GLN A 52 8.90 16.50 21.68
CA GLN A 52 8.56 16.67 23.10
C GLN A 52 9.66 16.15 24.04
N PRO A 53 9.99 16.85 25.12
CA PRO A 53 10.85 16.32 26.18
C PRO A 53 10.31 14.99 26.71
N LYS A 54 11.20 14.03 26.99
CA LYS A 54 10.80 12.67 27.38
C LYS A 54 9.81 12.63 28.54
N GLU A 55 9.99 13.53 29.51
CA GLU A 55 9.21 13.64 30.73
C GLU A 55 7.80 14.22 30.49
N GLN A 56 7.59 14.86 29.36
CA GLN A 56 6.32 15.48 28.98
C GLN A 56 5.54 14.65 27.96
N ARG A 57 6.10 13.54 27.48
CA ARG A 57 5.44 12.68 26.51
C ARG A 57 4.26 11.95 27.14
N THR A 58 3.13 11.97 26.42
CA THR A 58 2.00 11.12 26.75
C THR A 58 2.36 9.63 26.54
N PRO A 59 1.63 8.68 27.17
CA PRO A 59 1.85 7.25 26.92
C PRO A 59 1.86 6.86 25.44
N PHE A 60 0.97 7.46 24.65
CA PHE A 60 0.92 7.32 23.19
C PHE A 60 2.23 7.76 22.52
N GLN A 61 2.72 8.96 22.85
CA GLN A 61 3.96 9.50 22.28
C GLN A 61 5.19 8.68 22.69
N VAL A 62 5.22 8.17 23.92
CA VAL A 62 6.29 7.27 24.38
C VAL A 62 6.31 6.00 23.52
N GLN A 63 5.16 5.35 23.35
CA GLN A 63 5.06 4.13 22.56
C GLN A 63 5.40 4.39 21.08
N LEU A 64 4.88 5.47 20.49
CA LEU A 64 5.13 5.84 19.11
C LEU A 64 6.63 6.08 18.86
N THR A 65 7.29 6.85 19.72
CA THR A 65 8.74 7.10 19.62
C THR A 65 9.59 5.85 19.83
N GLN A 66 9.17 4.91 20.68
CA GLN A 66 9.87 3.62 20.85
C GLN A 66 9.82 2.78 19.57
N LEU A 67 8.66 2.72 18.90
CA LEU A 67 8.47 1.95 17.67
C LEU A 67 9.26 2.53 16.48
N CYS A 68 9.37 3.86 16.41
CA CYS A 68 10.06 4.56 15.32
C CYS A 68 11.55 4.82 15.59
N ASN A 69 12.03 4.64 16.82
CA ASN A 69 13.42 4.92 17.17
C ASN A 69 14.38 3.94 16.48
N VAL A 70 15.33 4.50 15.72
CA VAL A 70 16.33 3.73 14.94
C VAL A 70 15.66 2.71 14.00
N ASN A 71 14.45 2.98 13.52
CA ASN A 71 13.74 2.14 12.57
C ASN A 71 14.11 2.56 11.13
N GLY A 72 14.65 1.64 10.33
CA GLY A 72 15.15 1.91 8.99
C GLY A 72 14.06 2.34 8.02
N PHE A 73 12.88 1.71 8.10
CA PHE A 73 11.73 2.10 7.27
C PHE A 73 11.27 3.52 7.60
N PHE A 74 11.10 3.85 8.87
CA PHE A 74 10.71 5.21 9.27
C PHE A 74 11.72 6.25 8.79
N ARG A 75 13.02 6.01 9.00
CA ARG A 75 14.08 6.92 8.57
C ARG A 75 14.10 7.10 7.05
N HIS A 76 13.96 6.00 6.30
CA HIS A 76 13.97 6.04 4.85
C HIS A 76 12.79 6.85 4.31
N PHE A 77 11.58 6.53 4.74
CA PHE A 77 10.38 7.22 4.30
C PHE A 77 10.32 8.68 4.75
N HIS A 78 10.78 8.99 5.96
CA HIS A 78 10.91 10.36 6.42
C HIS A 78 11.80 11.20 5.50
N PHE A 79 12.84 10.59 4.92
CA PHE A 79 13.77 11.26 4.03
C PHE A 79 13.26 11.35 2.59
N THR A 80 12.64 10.28 2.06
CA THR A 80 12.33 10.16 0.63
C THR A 80 10.93 10.65 0.24
N LEU A 81 9.99 10.72 1.17
CA LEU A 81 8.60 11.10 0.88
C LEU A 81 8.28 12.58 1.15
N VAL A 82 9.29 13.41 1.34
CA VAL A 82 9.09 14.85 1.61
C VAL A 82 8.47 15.55 0.40
N ASP A 83 8.93 15.23 -0.81
CA ASP A 83 8.50 15.88 -2.04
C ASP A 83 7.23 15.25 -2.64
N ASP A 84 7.02 13.97 -2.41
CA ASP A 84 5.82 13.24 -2.83
C ASP A 84 5.34 12.30 -1.71
N PRO A 85 4.43 12.76 -0.84
CA PRO A 85 3.94 12.00 0.29
C PRO A 85 2.81 11.02 -0.07
N SER A 86 2.64 10.66 -1.32
CA SER A 86 1.59 9.75 -1.77
C SER A 86 1.85 8.31 -1.31
N TRP A 87 0.78 7.55 -1.12
CA TRP A 87 0.87 6.10 -0.84
C TRP A 87 1.44 5.32 -2.03
N THR A 88 1.31 5.83 -3.26
CA THR A 88 1.94 5.25 -4.45
C THR A 88 3.47 5.37 -4.36
N LYS A 89 3.97 6.53 -3.96
CA LYS A 89 5.42 6.72 -3.75
C LYS A 89 5.93 5.85 -2.59
N PHE A 90 5.13 5.72 -1.53
CA PHE A 90 5.45 4.81 -0.43
C PHE A 90 5.66 3.35 -0.90
N GLU A 91 4.75 2.82 -1.73
CA GLU A 91 4.89 1.45 -2.27
C GLU A 91 6.14 1.32 -3.16
N GLN A 92 6.45 2.34 -3.96
CA GLN A 92 7.67 2.37 -4.76
C GLN A 92 8.94 2.36 -3.89
N GLU A 93 8.94 3.13 -2.79
CA GLU A 93 10.09 3.14 -1.86
C GLU A 93 10.21 1.82 -1.08
N MET A 94 9.12 1.12 -0.80
CA MET A 94 9.17 -0.25 -0.27
C MET A 94 9.89 -1.20 -1.22
N ASP A 95 9.65 -1.06 -2.52
CA ASP A 95 10.30 -1.85 -3.55
C ASP A 95 11.80 -1.51 -3.67
N ASN A 96 12.15 -0.22 -3.64
CA ASN A 96 13.53 0.24 -3.61
C ASN A 96 14.32 -0.34 -2.41
N ILE A 97 13.71 -0.37 -1.22
CA ILE A 97 14.31 -1.00 -0.03
C ILE A 97 14.56 -2.49 -0.28
N LEU A 98 13.57 -3.19 -0.81
CA LEU A 98 13.67 -4.61 -1.10
C LEU A 98 14.80 -4.90 -2.09
N PHE A 99 14.87 -4.15 -3.20
CA PHE A 99 15.93 -4.29 -4.20
C PHE A 99 17.32 -4.01 -3.62
N ALA A 100 17.48 -2.97 -2.82
CA ALA A 100 18.77 -2.67 -2.19
C ALA A 100 19.23 -3.78 -1.24
N LEU A 101 18.30 -4.36 -0.46
CA LEU A 101 18.62 -5.47 0.45
C LEU A 101 18.97 -6.76 -0.28
N ILE A 102 18.29 -7.05 -1.40
CA ILE A 102 18.63 -8.18 -2.30
C ILE A 102 19.99 -7.95 -2.93
N HIS A 103 20.23 -6.77 -3.49
CA HIS A 103 21.52 -6.40 -4.10
C HIS A 103 22.68 -6.52 -3.10
N PHE A 104 22.49 -6.06 -1.87
CA PHE A 104 23.47 -6.27 -0.80
C PHE A 104 23.76 -7.75 -0.58
N GLN A 105 22.73 -8.56 -0.41
CA GLN A 105 22.84 -9.99 -0.14
C GLN A 105 23.60 -10.70 -1.28
N ASP A 106 23.21 -10.46 -2.52
CA ASP A 106 23.78 -11.14 -3.69
C ASP A 106 25.23 -10.73 -3.92
N THR A 107 25.53 -9.43 -3.81
CA THR A 107 26.91 -8.92 -3.92
C THR A 107 27.83 -9.52 -2.86
N VAL A 108 27.36 -9.60 -1.61
CA VAL A 108 28.15 -10.20 -0.52
C VAL A 108 28.33 -11.71 -0.74
N LEU A 109 27.29 -12.43 -1.17
CA LEU A 109 27.38 -13.89 -1.41
C LEU A 109 28.25 -14.22 -2.62
N GLU A 110 28.25 -13.38 -3.65
CA GLU A 110 29.10 -13.55 -4.82
C GLU A 110 30.58 -13.36 -4.46
N ASN A 111 30.91 -12.25 -3.77
CA ASN A 111 32.27 -11.97 -3.34
C ASN A 111 32.77 -12.95 -2.25
N ALA A 112 31.88 -13.53 -1.44
CA ALA A 112 32.24 -14.54 -0.46
C ALA A 112 32.82 -15.85 -1.05
N LYS A 113 32.77 -16.01 -2.37
CA LYS A 113 33.45 -17.11 -3.08
C LYS A 113 34.95 -16.89 -3.18
N ASP A 114 35.41 -15.63 -3.03
CA ASP A 114 36.83 -15.29 -3.01
C ASP A 114 37.43 -15.70 -1.65
N PRO A 115 38.52 -16.54 -1.64
CA PRO A 115 39.18 -16.94 -0.39
C PRO A 115 39.73 -15.79 0.44
N GLU A 116 40.08 -14.66 -0.19
CA GLU A 116 40.59 -13.48 0.46
C GLU A 116 39.49 -12.56 0.99
N TYR A 117 38.21 -12.80 0.65
CA TYR A 117 37.07 -12.00 1.09
C TYR A 117 36.77 -12.20 2.57
N ASP A 118 37.02 -11.17 3.35
CA ASP A 118 36.74 -11.12 4.79
C ASP A 118 35.70 -10.05 5.11
N LEU A 119 34.46 -10.46 5.35
CA LEU A 119 33.35 -9.56 5.60
C LEU A 119 33.54 -8.67 6.84
N VAL A 120 34.36 -9.09 7.82
CA VAL A 120 34.66 -8.31 9.02
C VAL A 120 35.61 -7.17 8.73
N SER A 121 36.60 -7.41 7.84
CA SER A 121 37.61 -6.43 7.42
C SER A 121 37.19 -5.57 6.25
N TYR A 122 36.19 -6.05 5.46
CA TYR A 122 35.70 -5.30 4.32
C TYR A 122 34.64 -4.27 4.72
N ASN A 123 34.88 -3.05 4.30
CA ASN A 123 33.87 -2.01 4.29
C ASN A 123 32.99 -2.19 3.06
N ILE A 124 31.71 -1.91 3.17
CA ILE A 124 30.82 -1.83 2.00
C ILE A 124 31.22 -0.57 1.25
N ILE A 125 31.92 -0.74 0.14
CA ILE A 125 32.48 0.38 -0.63
C ILE A 125 31.46 0.82 -1.67
N GLY A 126 31.28 2.14 -1.84
CA GLY A 126 30.35 2.74 -2.80
C GLY A 126 30.50 2.27 -4.25
N GLY A 127 31.67 1.75 -4.65
CA GLY A 127 31.90 1.23 -6.02
C GLY A 127 31.15 -0.07 -6.36
N LEU A 128 30.66 -0.81 -5.37
CA LEU A 128 29.86 -2.05 -5.55
C LEU A 128 28.36 -1.79 -5.49
N PHE A 129 27.94 -0.62 -4.99
CA PHE A 129 26.54 -0.31 -4.73
C PHE A 129 26.20 1.05 -5.32
N THR A 130 24.94 1.21 -5.70
CA THR A 130 24.47 2.52 -6.20
C THR A 130 24.35 3.53 -5.05
N TYR A 131 24.29 4.81 -5.39
CA TYR A 131 24.04 5.86 -4.41
C TYR A 131 22.73 5.59 -3.61
N ASN A 132 21.67 5.14 -4.29
CA ASN A 132 20.40 4.83 -3.66
C ASN A 132 20.52 3.67 -2.64
N ASP A 133 21.25 2.61 -2.98
CA ASP A 133 21.51 1.51 -2.05
C ASP A 133 22.19 2.00 -0.78
N LEU A 134 23.21 2.86 -0.94
CA LEU A 134 23.97 3.41 0.18
C LEU A 134 23.09 4.30 1.08
N GLN A 135 22.17 5.08 0.51
CA GLN A 135 21.21 5.85 1.32
C GLN A 135 20.28 4.94 2.10
N ILE A 136 19.82 3.83 1.52
CA ILE A 136 19.02 2.83 2.21
C ILE A 136 19.82 2.21 3.36
N TYR A 137 21.07 1.77 3.13
CA TYR A 137 21.92 1.19 4.18
C TYR A 137 22.16 2.17 5.35
N LYS A 138 22.33 3.46 5.04
CA LYS A 138 22.44 4.53 6.06
C LYS A 138 21.22 4.58 7.00
N HIS A 139 20.04 4.35 6.44
CA HIS A 139 18.81 4.36 7.22
C HIS A 139 18.65 3.09 8.08
N PHE A 140 19.08 1.92 7.60
CA PHE A 140 19.05 0.65 8.34
C PHE A 140 20.22 0.52 9.33
N ALA A 141 20.36 1.50 10.20
CA ALA A 141 21.49 1.63 11.12
C ALA A 141 21.60 0.53 12.20
N ARG A 142 20.61 -0.34 12.35
CA ARG A 142 20.70 -1.54 13.20
C ARG A 142 21.49 -2.66 12.53
N ILE A 143 21.54 -2.65 11.18
CA ILE A 143 22.20 -3.66 10.36
C ILE A 143 23.56 -3.15 9.91
N PHE A 144 23.59 -1.93 9.41
CA PHE A 144 24.78 -1.29 8.87
C PHE A 144 25.33 -0.23 9.82
N GLU A 145 26.64 -0.18 9.96
CA GLU A 145 27.35 0.87 10.69
C GLU A 145 28.07 1.75 9.67
N GLN A 146 27.73 3.02 9.64
CA GLN A 146 28.41 3.99 8.79
C GLN A 146 29.79 4.28 9.39
N ILE A 147 30.85 4.08 8.60
CA ILE A 147 32.24 4.32 9.00
C ILE A 147 32.68 5.71 8.56
N TYR A 148 32.26 6.11 7.36
CA TYR A 148 32.63 7.38 6.76
C TYR A 148 31.43 7.94 6.01
N ASP A 149 31.17 9.24 6.20
CA ASP A 149 30.10 9.98 5.52
C ASP A 149 30.71 10.90 4.47
N ASP A 150 30.22 10.74 3.25
CA ASP A 150 30.70 11.54 2.12
C ASP A 150 29.55 11.75 1.12
N PRO A 151 29.59 12.82 0.30
CA PRO A 151 28.55 13.10 -0.70
C PRO A 151 28.35 12.00 -1.74
N SER A 152 29.30 11.11 -1.96
CA SER A 152 29.19 9.96 -2.87
C SER A 152 28.47 8.76 -2.27
N GLY A 153 27.99 8.85 -1.01
CA GLY A 153 27.20 7.81 -0.36
C GLY A 153 27.84 7.20 0.89
N GLY A 154 29.14 7.37 1.10
CA GLY A 154 29.84 6.94 2.29
C GLY A 154 30.32 5.48 2.29
N LEU A 155 30.92 5.06 3.40
CA LEU A 155 31.38 3.70 3.65
C LEU A 155 30.60 3.10 4.81
N PHE A 156 30.21 1.86 4.63
CA PHE A 156 29.45 1.09 5.64
C PHE A 156 30.15 -0.24 5.92
N LYS A 157 29.97 -0.75 7.13
CA LYS A 157 30.27 -2.14 7.48
C LYS A 157 29.05 -2.81 8.05
N LEU A 158 28.96 -4.12 7.89
CA LEU A 158 27.95 -4.91 8.56
C LEU A 158 28.25 -4.97 10.06
N ARG A 159 27.22 -4.82 10.91
CA ARG A 159 27.41 -4.96 12.35
C ARG A 159 27.75 -6.42 12.72
N GLN A 160 28.64 -6.60 13.71
CA GLN A 160 29.20 -7.89 14.11
C GLN A 160 28.15 -8.99 14.35
N GLN A 161 26.98 -8.65 14.86
CA GLN A 161 25.90 -9.61 15.14
C GLN A 161 25.30 -10.26 13.88
N TYR A 162 25.57 -9.72 12.70
CA TYR A 162 25.14 -10.25 11.42
C TYR A 162 26.26 -10.96 10.65
N ILE A 163 27.39 -11.19 11.34
CA ILE A 163 28.54 -11.91 10.82
C ILE A 163 28.67 -13.21 11.60
N THR A 164 28.79 -14.34 10.91
CA THR A 164 29.01 -15.65 11.55
C THR A 164 30.43 -15.76 12.12
N PRO A 165 30.71 -16.73 13.01
CA PRO A 165 32.08 -17.00 13.48
C PRO A 165 33.07 -17.26 12.33
N GLU A 166 32.60 -17.82 11.23
CA GLU A 166 33.37 -18.09 10.01
C GLU A 166 33.53 -16.85 9.11
N LYS A 167 33.21 -15.66 9.64
CA LYS A 167 33.30 -14.38 8.93
C LYS A 167 32.41 -14.27 7.69
N ARG A 168 31.23 -14.92 7.70
CA ARG A 168 30.25 -14.92 6.61
C ARG A 168 28.98 -14.15 7.02
N LEU A 169 28.22 -13.74 6.00
CA LEU A 169 26.91 -13.10 6.22
C LEU A 169 25.94 -14.05 6.93
N ASN A 170 25.45 -13.65 8.09
CA ASN A 170 24.31 -14.29 8.73
C ASN A 170 23.00 -13.76 8.12
N LYS A 171 22.69 -14.21 6.91
CA LYS A 171 21.50 -13.83 6.13
C LYS A 171 20.21 -13.90 6.95
N LYS A 172 20.02 -15.01 7.69
CA LYS A 172 18.83 -15.20 8.52
C LYS A 172 18.66 -14.11 9.58
N ALA A 173 19.75 -13.70 10.22
CA ALA A 173 19.70 -12.65 11.24
C ALA A 173 19.37 -11.28 10.61
N VAL A 174 19.89 -10.96 9.43
CA VAL A 174 19.57 -9.73 8.69
C VAL A 174 18.09 -9.70 8.32
N ILE A 175 17.57 -10.77 7.72
CA ILE A 175 16.16 -10.87 7.33
C ILE A 175 15.24 -10.71 8.55
N LEU A 176 15.55 -11.36 9.66
CA LEU A 176 14.78 -11.24 10.90
C LEU A 176 14.77 -9.82 11.47
N GLU A 177 15.89 -9.08 11.37
CA GLU A 177 15.94 -7.70 11.81
C GLU A 177 15.11 -6.79 10.93
N VAL A 178 15.23 -6.90 9.61
CA VAL A 178 14.42 -6.14 8.64
C VAL A 178 12.93 -6.40 8.89
N ARG A 179 12.54 -7.67 9.06
CA ARG A 179 11.17 -8.03 9.39
C ARG A 179 10.70 -7.37 10.70
N ARG A 180 11.53 -7.39 11.75
CA ARG A 180 11.21 -6.76 13.05
C ARG A 180 11.03 -5.24 12.92
N GLU A 181 11.86 -4.60 12.12
CA GLU A 181 11.74 -3.16 11.85
C GLU A 181 10.45 -2.84 11.07
N LEU A 182 10.08 -3.64 10.08
CA LEU A 182 8.81 -3.49 9.37
C LEU A 182 7.60 -3.70 10.29
N GLU A 183 7.63 -4.73 11.13
CA GLU A 183 6.56 -4.96 12.12
C GLU A 183 6.44 -3.79 13.11
N SER A 184 7.55 -3.22 13.56
CA SER A 184 7.55 -2.04 14.44
C SER A 184 6.98 -0.81 13.73
N PHE A 185 7.36 -0.59 12.48
CA PHE A 185 6.82 0.48 11.65
C PHE A 185 5.31 0.33 11.42
N THR A 186 4.86 -0.87 11.09
CA THR A 186 3.43 -1.18 10.90
C THR A 186 2.63 -0.94 12.19
N ARG A 187 3.17 -1.34 13.35
CA ARG A 187 2.55 -1.07 14.67
C ARG A 187 2.48 0.42 14.98
N ALA A 188 3.49 1.20 14.59
CA ALA A 188 3.47 2.64 14.78
C ALA A 188 2.36 3.31 13.96
N LEU A 189 2.17 2.87 12.70
CA LEU A 189 1.07 3.34 11.86
C LEU A 189 -0.29 2.92 12.43
N ASP A 190 -0.46 1.67 12.86
CA ASP A 190 -1.69 1.19 13.48
C ASP A 190 -2.03 1.99 14.74
N LEU A 191 -1.05 2.23 15.60
CA LEU A 191 -1.19 3.04 16.81
C LEU A 191 -1.61 4.49 16.48
N TYR A 192 -1.02 5.08 15.44
CA TYR A 192 -1.41 6.41 14.97
C TYR A 192 -2.86 6.43 14.48
N LEU A 193 -3.24 5.52 13.60
CA LEU A 193 -4.58 5.46 13.02
C LEU A 193 -5.64 5.20 14.09
N THR A 194 -5.37 4.35 15.05
CA THR A 194 -6.32 4.03 16.14
C THR A 194 -6.46 5.15 17.15
N THR A 195 -5.38 5.90 17.43
CA THR A 195 -5.39 6.94 18.46
C THR A 195 -5.77 8.31 17.90
N CYS A 196 -5.27 8.65 16.71
CA CYS A 196 -5.39 10.00 16.16
C CYS A 196 -6.48 10.14 15.10
N VAL A 197 -6.88 9.04 14.45
CA VAL A 197 -7.85 9.07 13.33
C VAL A 197 -9.17 8.40 13.68
N LYS A 198 -9.14 7.20 14.24
CA LYS A 198 -10.35 6.42 14.57
C LYS A 198 -11.28 7.21 15.50
N GLY A 199 -12.57 7.21 15.19
CA GLY A 199 -13.58 7.92 15.99
C GLY A 199 -13.62 9.44 15.79
N ARG A 200 -12.81 9.99 14.89
CA ARG A 200 -12.92 11.43 14.55
C ARG A 200 -14.20 11.70 13.78
N THR A 201 -14.81 12.85 14.06
CA THR A 201 -15.96 13.34 13.29
C THR A 201 -15.54 13.66 11.87
N LEU A 202 -16.30 13.20 10.89
CA LEU A 202 -16.06 13.55 9.49
C LEU A 202 -16.30 15.06 9.28
N GLY A 203 -15.41 15.72 8.56
CA GLY A 203 -15.54 17.13 8.22
C GLY A 203 -16.71 17.39 7.28
N LYS A 204 -17.00 16.44 6.39
CA LYS A 204 -18.13 16.47 5.46
C LYS A 204 -18.51 15.05 5.03
N LYS A 205 -19.72 14.89 4.48
CA LYS A 205 -20.18 13.67 3.79
C LYS A 205 -20.49 14.01 2.35
N SER A 206 -20.28 13.05 1.45
CA SER A 206 -20.61 13.20 0.02
C SER A 206 -22.01 12.71 -0.26
N GLU A 207 -22.85 13.59 -0.81
CA GLU A 207 -24.18 13.21 -1.30
C GLU A 207 -24.10 12.22 -2.48
N GLN A 208 -23.05 12.32 -3.32
CA GLN A 208 -22.83 11.38 -4.41
C GLN A 208 -22.61 9.97 -3.87
N ILE A 209 -21.78 9.81 -2.81
CA ILE A 209 -21.56 8.51 -2.16
C ILE A 209 -22.84 7.99 -1.49
N ALA A 210 -23.57 8.85 -0.77
CA ALA A 210 -24.83 8.49 -0.14
C ALA A 210 -25.87 8.00 -1.18
N ALA A 211 -25.87 8.59 -2.38
CA ALA A 211 -26.79 8.23 -3.46
C ALA A 211 -26.44 6.87 -4.12
N ILE A 212 -25.19 6.38 -4.02
CA ILE A 212 -24.80 5.06 -4.57
C ILE A 212 -25.53 3.92 -3.85
N GLN A 213 -25.73 4.02 -2.53
CA GLN A 213 -26.28 2.96 -1.69
C GLN A 213 -25.60 1.61 -1.97
N PRO A 214 -24.29 1.47 -1.73
CA PRO A 214 -23.54 0.30 -2.14
C PRO A 214 -24.03 -0.97 -1.44
N ASP A 215 -24.17 -2.05 -2.20
CA ASP A 215 -24.45 -3.40 -1.68
C ASP A 215 -23.24 -3.96 -0.94
N TYR A 216 -22.03 -3.59 -1.40
CA TYR A 216 -20.76 -4.04 -0.86
C TYR A 216 -19.69 -2.97 -0.99
N VAL A 217 -18.69 -3.02 -0.12
CA VAL A 217 -17.52 -2.10 -0.16
C VAL A 217 -16.23 -2.89 -0.22
N ILE A 218 -15.35 -2.49 -1.12
CA ILE A 218 -13.95 -2.93 -1.15
C ILE A 218 -13.10 -1.76 -0.70
N ASN A 219 -12.60 -1.84 0.52
CA ASN A 219 -11.90 -0.77 1.19
C ASN A 219 -10.39 -1.02 1.19
N PHE A 220 -9.64 -0.19 0.46
CA PHE A 220 -8.18 -0.20 0.46
C PHE A 220 -7.58 0.71 1.54
N ASN A 221 -8.42 1.42 2.31
CA ASN A 221 -7.97 2.18 3.48
C ASN A 221 -7.84 1.27 4.70
N TYR A 222 -7.01 1.70 5.63
CA TYR A 222 -6.88 1.06 6.94
C TYR A 222 -7.96 1.50 7.93
N THR A 223 -8.86 2.40 7.54
CA THR A 223 -9.89 3.03 8.38
C THR A 223 -11.27 2.56 8.00
N ASP A 224 -12.20 2.68 8.94
CA ASP A 224 -13.60 2.33 8.78
C ASP A 224 -14.48 3.55 8.43
N THR A 225 -13.97 4.47 7.62
CA THR A 225 -14.68 5.71 7.27
C THR A 225 -16.00 5.45 6.55
N VAL A 226 -16.09 4.36 5.79
CA VAL A 226 -17.28 3.97 5.01
C VAL A 226 -18.48 3.65 5.89
N SER A 227 -18.29 3.17 7.12
CA SER A 227 -19.38 2.86 8.05
C SER A 227 -20.20 4.10 8.45
N ALA A 228 -19.62 5.30 8.32
CA ALA A 228 -20.35 6.55 8.51
C ALA A 228 -21.52 6.77 7.53
N TYR A 229 -21.57 5.99 6.44
CA TYR A 229 -22.68 5.96 5.49
C TYR A 229 -23.74 4.89 5.80
N GLY A 230 -23.69 4.29 7.00
CA GLY A 230 -24.64 3.27 7.43
C GLY A 230 -24.41 1.87 6.81
N ILE A 231 -23.21 1.64 6.30
CA ILE A 231 -22.79 0.36 5.73
C ILE A 231 -22.35 -0.55 6.88
N SER A 232 -22.96 -1.73 7.00
CA SER A 232 -22.61 -2.70 8.03
C SER A 232 -21.28 -3.40 7.73
N GLY A 233 -20.53 -3.78 8.79
CA GLY A 233 -19.20 -4.33 8.67
C GLY A 233 -19.09 -5.63 7.87
N ASP A 234 -20.15 -6.45 7.85
CA ASP A 234 -20.27 -7.69 7.05
C ASP A 234 -20.29 -7.43 5.53
N ARG A 235 -20.57 -6.19 5.12
CA ARG A 235 -20.54 -5.75 3.73
C ARG A 235 -19.27 -5.00 3.35
N ILE A 236 -18.26 -4.99 4.22
CA ILE A 236 -16.99 -4.28 3.98
C ILE A 236 -15.83 -5.28 3.94
N PHE A 237 -15.17 -5.36 2.80
CA PHE A 237 -13.91 -6.08 2.65
C PHE A 237 -12.73 -5.11 2.76
N TYR A 238 -11.84 -5.35 3.72
CA TYR A 238 -10.63 -4.56 3.92
C TYR A 238 -9.44 -5.18 3.19
N ALA A 239 -9.11 -4.66 2.02
CA ALA A 239 -8.11 -5.23 1.12
C ALA A 239 -6.65 -5.15 1.65
N LYS A 240 -6.40 -4.24 2.60
CA LYS A 240 -5.08 -4.04 3.23
C LYS A 240 -5.13 -4.15 4.78
N GLY A 241 -6.20 -4.72 5.32
CA GLY A 241 -6.44 -4.78 6.76
C GLY A 241 -7.14 -3.54 7.32
N ASN A 242 -7.47 -3.59 8.61
CA ASN A 242 -8.20 -2.53 9.30
C ASN A 242 -7.50 -2.18 10.61
N ALA A 243 -7.25 -0.89 10.84
CA ALA A 243 -6.56 -0.40 12.03
C ALA A 243 -7.31 -0.74 13.32
N GLY A 244 -6.56 -1.21 14.31
CA GLY A 244 -7.06 -1.65 15.60
C GLY A 244 -7.71 -3.03 15.56
N SER A 245 -7.42 -3.86 14.57
CA SER A 245 -7.80 -5.27 14.56
C SER A 245 -6.96 -6.09 15.53
N GLU A 246 -7.58 -7.09 16.16
CA GLU A 246 -6.89 -8.04 17.03
C GLU A 246 -7.05 -9.46 16.46
N PRO A 247 -5.97 -10.10 16.01
CA PRO A 247 -4.60 -9.58 15.89
C PRO A 247 -4.46 -8.48 14.82
N MET A 248 -3.43 -7.63 14.96
CA MET A 248 -3.12 -6.59 13.99
C MET A 248 -2.93 -7.16 12.57
N ASN A 249 -3.65 -6.61 11.60
CA ASN A 249 -3.69 -7.16 10.24
C ASN A 249 -3.33 -6.16 9.11
N LEU A 250 -2.76 -5.00 9.44
CA LEU A 250 -2.33 -4.02 8.44
C LEU A 250 -1.25 -4.59 7.51
N VAL A 251 -1.45 -4.44 6.21
CA VAL A 251 -0.51 -4.89 5.16
C VAL A 251 0.27 -3.69 4.64
N LEU A 252 1.59 -3.73 4.82
CA LEU A 252 2.54 -2.75 4.31
C LEU A 252 3.70 -3.50 3.66
N GLY A 253 3.75 -3.52 2.34
CA GLY A 253 4.78 -4.28 1.63
C GLY A 253 5.06 -3.74 0.23
N ALA A 254 6.11 -4.28 -0.37
CA ALA A 254 6.45 -4.06 -1.76
C ALA A 254 5.42 -4.72 -2.70
N PRO A 255 5.25 -4.22 -3.93
CA PRO A 255 4.46 -4.86 -4.97
C PRO A 255 4.92 -6.31 -5.27
N ASP A 256 4.03 -7.09 -5.87
CA ASP A 256 4.24 -8.54 -6.09
C ASP A 256 4.78 -8.81 -7.51
N GLU A 257 5.97 -8.29 -7.84
CA GLU A 257 6.47 -8.31 -9.22
C GLU A 257 7.38 -9.50 -9.57
N SER A 258 7.96 -10.22 -8.62
CA SER A 258 8.82 -11.39 -8.91
C SER A 258 8.73 -12.46 -7.84
N GLU A 259 8.91 -13.73 -8.27
CA GLU A 259 9.01 -14.91 -7.39
C GLU A 259 10.45 -15.17 -6.91
N ASP A 260 11.42 -14.39 -7.38
CA ASP A 260 12.81 -14.53 -6.98
C ASP A 260 13.02 -14.07 -5.52
N HIS A 261 14.04 -14.61 -4.88
CA HIS A 261 14.42 -14.25 -3.50
C HIS A 261 13.32 -14.47 -2.45
N MET A 262 12.73 -15.66 -2.43
CA MET A 262 11.67 -16.06 -1.50
C MET A 262 12.00 -15.84 -0.02
N GLU A 263 13.25 -15.72 0.36
CA GLU A 263 13.67 -15.38 1.72
C GLU A 263 13.28 -13.97 2.15
N TRP A 264 13.06 -13.05 1.20
CA TRP A 264 12.59 -11.68 1.43
C TRP A 264 11.07 -11.51 1.31
N VAL A 265 10.35 -12.63 1.15
CA VAL A 265 8.88 -12.65 0.95
C VAL A 265 8.09 -11.87 2.02
N TYR A 266 8.63 -11.73 3.24
CA TYR A 266 8.01 -10.96 4.32
C TYR A 266 7.81 -9.47 3.99
N LEU A 267 8.55 -8.95 3.01
CA LEU A 267 8.40 -7.59 2.53
C LEU A 267 7.38 -7.47 1.39
N ARG A 268 6.81 -8.57 0.91
CA ARG A 268 5.83 -8.60 -0.20
C ARG A 268 4.40 -8.52 0.29
N ASN A 269 3.56 -7.78 -0.43
CA ASN A 269 2.15 -7.58 -0.09
C ASN A 269 1.37 -8.89 -0.02
N TYR A 270 1.50 -9.77 -1.04
CA TYR A 270 0.76 -11.03 -1.09
C TYR A 270 1.04 -11.93 0.11
N PHE A 271 2.32 -12.04 0.51
CA PHE A 271 2.70 -12.87 1.65
C PHE A 271 2.14 -12.32 2.96
N GLN A 272 2.18 -10.99 3.15
CA GLN A 272 1.59 -10.37 4.32
C GLN A 272 0.07 -10.57 4.37
N LYS A 273 -0.63 -10.49 3.22
CA LYS A 273 -2.06 -10.82 3.13
C LYS A 273 -2.34 -12.25 3.58
N LEU A 274 -1.55 -13.21 3.07
CA LEU A 274 -1.67 -14.62 3.48
C LEU A 274 -1.43 -14.80 4.99
N MET A 275 -0.36 -14.24 5.53
CA MET A 275 0.00 -14.36 6.95
C MET A 275 -1.01 -13.69 7.89
N LYS A 276 -1.71 -12.67 7.41
CA LYS A 276 -2.71 -11.89 8.17
C LYS A 276 -4.14 -12.31 7.87
N PHE A 277 -4.31 -13.40 7.12
CA PHE A 277 -5.61 -13.96 6.72
C PHE A 277 -6.53 -12.97 6.00
N ILE A 278 -5.93 -12.06 5.22
CA ILE A 278 -6.66 -11.17 4.32
C ILE A 278 -6.87 -11.92 3.01
N GLY A 279 -8.11 -12.33 2.79
CA GLY A 279 -8.51 -13.08 1.59
C GLY A 279 -8.65 -12.19 0.35
N VAL A 280 -9.58 -12.60 -0.49
CA VAL A 280 -10.09 -11.85 -1.64
C VAL A 280 -11.58 -11.67 -1.48
N PRO A 281 -12.21 -10.67 -2.12
CA PRO A 281 -13.68 -10.56 -2.11
C PRO A 281 -14.33 -11.86 -2.56
N GLU A 282 -15.44 -12.22 -1.93
CA GLU A 282 -16.16 -13.43 -2.30
C GLU A 282 -16.61 -13.39 -3.76
N LYS A 283 -16.56 -14.53 -4.45
CA LYS A 283 -17.01 -14.64 -5.84
C LYS A 283 -18.47 -14.24 -6.02
N SER A 284 -19.31 -14.49 -5.03
CA SER A 284 -20.72 -14.09 -4.98
C SER A 284 -20.91 -12.57 -5.00
N VAL A 285 -19.94 -11.81 -4.53
CA VAL A 285 -19.92 -10.35 -4.59
C VAL A 285 -19.51 -9.85 -5.99
N LEU A 286 -18.50 -10.48 -6.59
CA LEU A 286 -17.97 -10.09 -7.90
C LEU A 286 -18.83 -10.60 -9.05
N TYR A 287 -19.47 -11.73 -8.88
CA TYR A 287 -20.31 -12.40 -9.90
C TYR A 287 -21.67 -12.82 -9.29
N PRO A 288 -22.50 -11.82 -8.89
CA PRO A 288 -23.77 -12.12 -8.24
C PRO A 288 -24.77 -12.75 -9.22
N VAL A 289 -25.60 -13.61 -8.68
CA VAL A 289 -26.72 -14.22 -9.40
C VAL A 289 -28.04 -13.93 -8.68
N ASP A 290 -29.12 -13.83 -9.44
CA ASP A 290 -30.47 -13.70 -8.89
C ASP A 290 -31.01 -15.05 -8.40
N GLU A 291 -32.22 -15.06 -7.83
CA GLU A 291 -32.88 -16.27 -7.36
C GLU A 291 -33.16 -17.30 -8.47
N ALA A 292 -33.20 -16.86 -9.72
CA ALA A 292 -33.38 -17.72 -10.89
C ALA A 292 -32.05 -18.22 -11.48
N GLY A 293 -30.90 -17.82 -10.88
CA GLY A 293 -29.56 -18.19 -11.33
C GLY A 293 -29.01 -17.34 -12.51
N ASN A 294 -29.65 -16.23 -12.86
CA ASN A 294 -29.13 -15.33 -13.88
C ASN A 294 -28.08 -14.38 -13.30
N THR A 295 -27.08 -14.05 -14.09
CA THR A 295 -26.05 -13.06 -13.70
C THR A 295 -26.68 -11.68 -13.49
N VAL A 296 -26.39 -11.07 -12.35
CA VAL A 296 -26.80 -9.70 -12.01
C VAL A 296 -25.66 -8.75 -12.40
N PRO A 297 -25.94 -7.65 -13.15
CA PRO A 297 -24.90 -6.68 -13.52
C PRO A 297 -24.23 -6.05 -12.29
N VAL A 298 -22.93 -5.82 -12.38
CA VAL A 298 -22.12 -5.18 -11.36
C VAL A 298 -21.68 -3.80 -11.81
N VAL A 299 -21.92 -2.78 -10.97
CA VAL A 299 -21.40 -1.44 -11.15
C VAL A 299 -20.40 -1.14 -10.05
N THR A 300 -19.15 -0.87 -10.41
CA THR A 300 -18.14 -0.46 -9.44
C THR A 300 -17.97 1.06 -9.42
N HIS A 301 -17.92 1.63 -8.24
CA HIS A 301 -17.77 3.06 -7.97
C HIS A 301 -16.44 3.31 -7.25
N TRP A 302 -15.48 3.93 -7.94
CA TRP A 302 -14.11 4.11 -7.45
C TRP A 302 -13.91 5.53 -6.92
N PHE A 303 -13.87 5.69 -5.59
CA PHE A 303 -13.76 6.99 -4.96
C PHE A 303 -12.45 7.14 -4.17
N GLY A 304 -11.66 8.16 -4.51
CA GLY A 304 -10.40 8.46 -3.82
C GLY A 304 -9.34 7.36 -3.96
N TYR A 305 -9.38 6.58 -5.03
CA TYR A 305 -8.45 5.49 -5.32
C TYR A 305 -7.48 5.89 -6.42
N SER A 306 -6.19 5.58 -6.26
CA SER A 306 -5.09 6.04 -7.11
C SER A 306 -4.58 5.01 -8.10
N PHE A 307 -5.14 3.79 -8.12
CA PHE A 307 -4.72 2.68 -8.98
C PHE A 307 -3.23 2.34 -8.86
N PRO A 308 -2.73 2.02 -7.66
CA PRO A 308 -1.33 1.69 -7.46
C PRO A 308 -0.98 0.33 -8.08
N ALA A 309 0.28 0.18 -8.52
CA ALA A 309 0.76 -1.07 -9.13
C ALA A 309 0.67 -2.27 -8.19
N GLY A 310 0.88 -2.06 -6.89
CA GLY A 310 0.79 -3.12 -5.87
C GLY A 310 -0.58 -3.76 -5.70
N ASP A 311 -1.64 -3.15 -6.27
CA ASP A 311 -2.99 -3.70 -6.25
C ASP A 311 -3.45 -4.19 -7.65
N SER A 312 -2.53 -4.28 -8.62
CA SER A 312 -2.81 -4.51 -10.04
C SER A 312 -3.70 -5.74 -10.30
N GLN A 313 -3.48 -6.85 -9.60
CA GLN A 313 -4.31 -8.05 -9.77
C GLN A 313 -5.75 -7.81 -9.35
N MET A 314 -5.97 -7.22 -8.18
CA MET A 314 -7.32 -6.94 -7.68
C MET A 314 -8.03 -5.89 -8.55
N ILE A 315 -7.30 -4.89 -9.08
CA ILE A 315 -7.85 -3.91 -10.02
C ILE A 315 -8.32 -4.61 -11.29
N ARG A 316 -7.51 -5.51 -11.86
CA ARG A 316 -7.90 -6.30 -13.05
C ARG A 316 -9.13 -7.18 -12.78
N ASP A 317 -9.15 -7.89 -11.67
CA ASP A 317 -10.27 -8.76 -11.29
C ASP A 317 -11.58 -7.97 -11.16
N LEU A 318 -11.53 -6.80 -10.51
CA LEU A 318 -12.67 -5.89 -10.35
C LEU A 318 -13.10 -5.28 -11.68
N THR A 319 -12.16 -4.87 -12.52
CA THR A 319 -12.45 -4.33 -13.85
C THR A 319 -13.11 -5.38 -14.74
N GLN A 320 -12.64 -6.63 -14.67
CA GLN A 320 -13.23 -7.74 -15.41
C GLN A 320 -14.64 -8.08 -14.93
N ALA A 321 -14.85 -8.11 -13.62
CA ALA A 321 -16.14 -8.41 -13.01
C ALA A 321 -17.18 -7.31 -13.22
N SER A 322 -16.75 -6.07 -13.51
CA SER A 322 -17.65 -4.92 -13.66
C SER A 322 -18.28 -4.87 -15.06
N ASP A 323 -19.60 -4.71 -15.11
CA ASP A 323 -20.31 -4.31 -16.32
C ASP A 323 -20.18 -2.79 -16.57
N LYS A 324 -20.02 -2.01 -15.50
CA LYS A 324 -19.73 -0.59 -15.55
C LYS A 324 -18.81 -0.19 -14.41
N MET A 325 -17.85 0.69 -14.71
CA MET A 325 -16.88 1.25 -13.77
C MET A 325 -17.01 2.77 -13.77
N VAL A 326 -17.38 3.35 -12.63
CA VAL A 326 -17.50 4.80 -12.43
C VAL A 326 -16.33 5.28 -11.59
N ILE A 327 -15.46 6.12 -12.15
CA ILE A 327 -14.26 6.62 -11.51
C ILE A 327 -14.45 8.08 -11.14
N TYR A 328 -14.44 8.38 -9.85
CA TYR A 328 -14.60 9.73 -9.37
C TYR A 328 -13.25 10.46 -9.33
N TYR A 329 -13.26 11.74 -9.78
CA TYR A 329 -12.07 12.60 -9.78
C TYR A 329 -12.39 13.99 -9.22
N THR A 330 -11.39 14.65 -8.64
CA THR A 330 -11.53 15.98 -8.02
C THR A 330 -11.29 17.12 -9.00
N ASN A 331 -10.25 17.01 -9.82
CA ASN A 331 -9.82 18.02 -10.79
C ASN A 331 -9.20 17.35 -12.03
N MET A 332 -8.80 18.13 -13.03
CA MET A 332 -8.25 17.57 -14.28
C MET A 332 -6.89 16.89 -14.13
N GLU A 333 -6.11 17.28 -13.13
CA GLU A 333 -4.84 16.63 -12.81
C GLU A 333 -5.06 15.23 -12.23
N ASP A 334 -5.98 15.09 -11.27
CA ASP A 334 -6.43 13.81 -10.71
C ASP A 334 -7.06 12.89 -11.80
N TYR A 335 -7.85 13.49 -12.71
CA TYR A 335 -8.39 12.77 -13.88
C TYR A 335 -7.27 12.20 -14.76
N ALA A 336 -6.31 13.05 -15.15
CA ALA A 336 -5.21 12.64 -16.02
C ALA A 336 -4.32 11.58 -15.33
N PHE A 337 -4.02 11.75 -14.05
CA PHE A 337 -3.27 10.78 -13.26
C PHE A 337 -3.95 9.40 -13.26
N LYS A 338 -5.24 9.33 -12.95
CA LYS A 338 -6.00 8.07 -12.93
C LYS A 338 -6.07 7.41 -14.31
N MET A 339 -6.21 8.22 -15.37
CA MET A 339 -6.19 7.73 -16.74
C MET A 339 -4.85 7.09 -17.10
N ILE A 340 -3.73 7.77 -16.77
CA ILE A 340 -2.38 7.24 -17.01
C ILE A 340 -2.20 5.90 -16.29
N ARG A 341 -2.59 5.82 -15.01
CA ARG A 341 -2.49 4.59 -14.23
C ARG A 341 -3.28 3.43 -14.80
N LEU A 342 -4.48 3.67 -15.30
CA LEU A 342 -5.27 2.63 -15.96
C LEU A 342 -4.61 2.15 -17.26
N LEU A 343 -4.05 3.07 -18.05
CA LEU A 343 -3.32 2.74 -19.28
C LEU A 343 -2.07 1.89 -18.97
N GLU A 344 -1.36 2.19 -17.90
CA GLU A 344 -0.21 1.40 -17.43
C GLU A 344 -0.61 -0.01 -16.97
N LEU A 345 -1.77 -0.16 -16.32
CA LEU A 345 -2.22 -1.43 -15.75
C LEU A 345 -2.82 -2.40 -16.78
N SER A 346 -3.53 -1.90 -17.78
CA SER A 346 -4.33 -2.72 -18.71
C SER A 346 -3.96 -2.51 -20.18
N GLY A 347 -3.10 -1.53 -20.48
CA GLY A 347 -2.72 -1.19 -21.83
C GLY A 347 -3.71 -0.26 -22.54
N LYS A 348 -3.20 0.38 -23.59
CA LYS A 348 -3.93 1.48 -24.29
C LYS A 348 -5.20 0.98 -24.97
N GLU A 349 -5.10 -0.07 -25.77
CA GLU A 349 -6.21 -0.56 -26.61
C GLU A 349 -7.40 -0.99 -25.76
N GLU A 350 -7.14 -1.74 -24.68
CA GLU A 350 -8.19 -2.22 -23.78
C GLU A 350 -8.93 -1.06 -23.08
N ILE A 351 -8.20 -0.06 -22.58
CA ILE A 351 -8.80 1.08 -21.88
C ILE A 351 -9.56 1.98 -22.85
N GLU A 352 -9.06 2.23 -24.06
CA GLU A 352 -9.78 3.00 -25.09
C GLU A 352 -11.12 2.34 -25.42
N ASP A 353 -11.15 1.03 -25.67
CA ASP A 353 -12.38 0.29 -25.97
C ASP A 353 -13.38 0.36 -24.79
N GLN A 354 -12.91 0.22 -23.56
CA GLN A 354 -13.77 0.29 -22.37
C GLN A 354 -14.35 1.69 -22.13
N ILE A 355 -13.61 2.75 -22.45
CA ILE A 355 -14.11 4.14 -22.37
C ILE A 355 -15.11 4.41 -23.49
N PHE A 356 -14.79 4.08 -24.75
CA PHE A 356 -15.67 4.34 -25.89
C PHE A 356 -16.95 3.49 -25.85
N SER A 357 -16.91 2.29 -25.29
CA SER A 357 -18.10 1.48 -25.02
C SER A 357 -18.96 2.01 -23.88
N GLY A 358 -18.43 2.92 -23.05
CA GLY A 358 -19.09 3.44 -21.85
C GLY A 358 -19.03 2.48 -20.65
N LYS A 359 -18.19 1.44 -20.71
CA LYS A 359 -17.91 0.58 -19.56
C LYS A 359 -17.14 1.36 -18.47
N ILE A 360 -16.13 2.15 -18.84
CA ILE A 360 -15.44 3.08 -17.94
C ILE A 360 -15.98 4.49 -18.14
N VAL A 361 -16.42 5.11 -17.05
CA VAL A 361 -16.94 6.48 -17.03
C VAL A 361 -16.24 7.26 -15.92
N PHE A 362 -15.79 8.47 -16.24
CA PHE A 362 -15.23 9.38 -15.24
C PHE A 362 -16.27 10.41 -14.81
N GLU A 363 -16.43 10.61 -13.50
CA GLU A 363 -17.36 11.59 -12.93
C GLU A 363 -16.63 12.53 -11.97
N LYS A 364 -16.87 13.83 -12.10
CA LYS A 364 -16.31 14.82 -11.19
C LYS A 364 -17.01 14.78 -9.84
N ILE A 365 -16.22 14.81 -8.76
CA ILE A 365 -16.74 14.97 -7.39
C ILE A 365 -17.30 16.38 -7.26
N LYS A 366 -18.54 16.46 -6.73
CA LYS A 366 -19.26 17.70 -6.50
C LYS A 366 -18.94 18.30 -5.13
#